data_aad186d0352eac83656e2e3b3ac280d6
#
_entry.id   aad186d0352eac83656e2e3b3ac280d6
#
_cell.length_a   1.000
_cell.length_b   1.000
_cell.length_c   1.000
_cell.angle_alpha   90.00
_cell.angle_beta   90.00
_cell.angle_gamma   90.00
#
_symmetry.space_group_name_H-M   'P 1'
#
loop_
_entity.id
_entity.type
_entity.pdbx_description
1 polymer ?
#
loop_
_entity_poly.entity_id
_entity_poly.type
_entity_poly.pdbx_seq_one_letter_code
_entity_poly.pdbx_strand_id
1 'polypeptide(L)'
;MTDVRDPDISDSPPQSMEALGFADQFLVWSVRVWAQSNNPDGTAPSHYYKLMREAFAKAGLKDTHLVFDRFMSLFTIALKRPLVFHAPNCSCLSRQELFSVRLVANAQNDMLPCALGNLETYIAATGVRPTMNALMEFSQDFAREGILLEQVPDLEGPENKFRPGALRGDMANVTVH
;
A
#
# COMPACT_ATOMS: atom_id res chain seq x y z
N MET A 1 17.77 -34.45 28.00
CA MET A 1 17.70 -34.21 26.55
C MET A 1 16.49 -33.32 26.31
N THR A 2 16.70 -32.02 26.35
CA THR A 2 15.65 -31.00 26.15
C THR A 2 15.76 -30.55 24.71
N ASP A 3 14.77 -30.94 23.94
CA ASP A 3 14.58 -30.53 22.54
C ASP A 3 14.18 -29.04 22.54
N VAL A 4 15.14 -28.18 22.30
CA VAL A 4 14.92 -26.75 22.09
C VAL A 4 14.47 -26.61 20.64
N ARG A 5 13.13 -26.53 20.46
CA ARG A 5 12.58 -26.06 19.18
C ARG A 5 13.00 -24.62 18.98
N ASP A 6 13.87 -24.41 18.04
CA ASP A 6 14.13 -23.10 17.44
C ASP A 6 12.80 -22.53 16.90
N PRO A 7 12.39 -21.34 17.31
CA PRO A 7 11.35 -20.60 16.61
C PRO A 7 12.02 -19.89 15.42
N ASP A 8 12.26 -20.62 14.34
CA ASP A 8 12.62 -20.04 13.05
C ASP A 8 11.33 -19.49 12.40
N ILE A 9 10.74 -18.49 13.04
CA ILE A 9 9.76 -17.63 12.39
C ILE A 9 10.62 -16.69 11.54
N SER A 10 10.71 -17.01 10.26
CA SER A 10 11.33 -16.15 9.26
C SER A 10 10.64 -14.78 9.28
N ASP A 11 11.27 -13.81 9.93
CA ASP A 11 10.84 -12.41 10.03
C ASP A 11 11.06 -11.66 8.70
N SER A 12 11.30 -12.41 7.63
CA SER A 12 11.48 -11.85 6.29
C SER A 12 10.12 -11.48 5.69
N PRO A 13 9.99 -10.29 5.10
CA PRO A 13 8.74 -9.89 4.47
C PRO A 13 8.36 -10.84 3.34
N PRO A 14 7.05 -11.06 3.10
CA PRO A 14 6.59 -11.91 2.02
C PRO A 14 7.15 -11.40 0.68
N GLN A 15 7.72 -12.29 -0.10
CA GLN A 15 8.29 -11.99 -1.42
C GLN A 15 7.39 -12.42 -2.57
N SER A 16 6.29 -13.10 -2.28
CA SER A 16 5.34 -13.61 -3.27
C SER A 16 3.90 -13.34 -2.84
N MET A 17 3.03 -13.17 -3.83
CA MET A 17 1.59 -13.01 -3.62
C MET A 17 0.97 -14.18 -2.85
N GLU A 18 1.47 -15.39 -3.08
CA GLU A 18 0.99 -16.62 -2.44
C GLU A 18 1.20 -16.66 -0.93
N ALA A 19 2.17 -15.89 -0.42
CA ALA A 19 2.45 -15.75 1.00
C ALA A 19 1.50 -14.78 1.73
N LEU A 20 0.68 -14.02 0.99
CA LEU A 20 -0.28 -13.07 1.53
C LEU A 20 -1.64 -13.74 1.80
N GLY A 21 -2.37 -13.22 2.79
CA GLY A 21 -3.78 -13.51 2.98
C GLY A 21 -4.65 -12.97 1.83
N PHE A 22 -5.89 -13.44 1.74
CA PHE A 22 -6.81 -13.04 0.66
C PHE A 22 -7.01 -11.52 0.58
N ALA A 23 -7.20 -10.85 1.73
CA ALA A 23 -7.44 -9.41 1.78
C ALA A 23 -6.25 -8.61 1.21
N ASP A 24 -5.03 -9.01 1.59
CA ASP A 24 -3.80 -8.39 1.13
C ASP A 24 -3.57 -8.63 -0.35
N GLN A 25 -3.79 -9.87 -0.82
CA GLN A 25 -3.73 -10.20 -2.25
C GLN A 25 -4.72 -9.38 -3.05
N PHE A 26 -5.96 -9.24 -2.55
CA PHE A 26 -7.00 -8.46 -3.22
C PHE A 26 -6.63 -6.98 -3.31
N LEU A 27 -6.07 -6.40 -2.25
CA LEU A 27 -5.60 -5.02 -2.28
C LEU A 27 -4.44 -4.82 -3.27
N VAL A 28 -3.40 -5.67 -3.21
CA VAL A 28 -2.25 -5.58 -4.13
C VAL A 28 -2.71 -5.72 -5.58
N TRP A 29 -3.57 -6.70 -5.85
CA TRP A 29 -4.15 -6.88 -7.18
C TRP A 29 -4.93 -5.63 -7.63
N SER A 30 -5.73 -5.02 -6.74
CA SER A 30 -6.50 -3.82 -7.04
C SER A 30 -5.60 -2.63 -7.40
N VAL A 31 -4.51 -2.43 -6.65
CA VAL A 31 -3.51 -1.39 -6.94
C VAL A 31 -2.87 -1.60 -8.32
N ARG A 32 -2.50 -2.83 -8.66
CA ARG A 32 -1.93 -3.18 -9.97
C ARG A 32 -2.90 -2.93 -11.12
N VAL A 33 -4.14 -3.36 -10.96
CA VAL A 33 -5.20 -3.17 -11.97
C VAL A 33 -5.49 -1.67 -12.14
N TRP A 34 -5.55 -0.92 -11.03
CA TRP A 34 -5.73 0.52 -11.08
C TRP A 34 -4.58 1.22 -11.82
N ALA A 35 -3.33 0.85 -11.52
CA ALA A 35 -2.15 1.38 -12.19
C ALA A 35 -2.16 1.12 -13.71
N GLN A 36 -2.60 -0.07 -14.12
CA GLN A 36 -2.76 -0.40 -15.55
C GLN A 36 -3.89 0.38 -16.22
N SER A 37 -4.99 0.67 -15.50
CA SER A 37 -6.10 1.44 -16.06
C SER A 37 -5.80 2.93 -16.21
N ASN A 38 -4.83 3.44 -15.44
CA ASN A 38 -4.43 4.85 -15.42
C ASN A 38 -3.04 5.09 -16.04
N ASN A 39 -2.56 4.19 -16.90
CA ASN A 39 -1.28 4.36 -17.57
C ASN A 39 -1.29 5.63 -18.47
N PRO A 40 -0.34 6.58 -18.26
CA PRO A 40 -0.31 7.85 -18.99
C PRO A 40 -0.10 7.70 -20.52
N ASP A 41 0.37 6.55 -20.99
CA ASP A 41 0.56 6.29 -22.43
C ASP A 41 -0.76 6.16 -23.20
N GLY A 42 -1.92 6.32 -22.55
CA GLY A 42 -3.24 6.33 -23.19
C GLY A 42 -3.66 5.02 -23.85
N THR A 43 -2.83 3.99 -23.75
CA THR A 43 -3.08 2.64 -24.29
C THR A 43 -3.74 1.74 -23.25
N ALA A 44 -4.08 2.30 -22.07
CA ALA A 44 -4.69 1.52 -21.00
C ALA A 44 -6.04 0.94 -21.48
N PRO A 45 -6.16 -0.36 -21.51
CA PRO A 45 -7.40 -0.98 -21.92
C PRO A 45 -8.49 -0.61 -20.90
N SER A 46 -9.58 -0.02 -21.36
CA SER A 46 -10.76 0.32 -20.52
C SER A 46 -11.32 -0.89 -19.77
N HIS A 47 -10.93 -2.12 -20.19
CA HIS A 47 -11.32 -3.34 -19.52
C HIS A 47 -10.74 -3.51 -18.11
N TYR A 48 -9.58 -2.91 -17.80
CA TYR A 48 -9.00 -2.99 -16.44
C TYR A 48 -9.88 -2.28 -15.40
N TYR A 49 -10.42 -1.11 -15.74
CA TYR A 49 -11.36 -0.42 -14.85
C TYR A 49 -12.65 -1.22 -14.66
N LYS A 50 -13.19 -1.80 -15.73
CA LYS A 50 -14.35 -2.68 -15.66
C LYS A 50 -14.07 -3.90 -14.79
N LEU A 51 -12.90 -4.53 -14.96
CA LEU A 51 -12.47 -5.70 -14.20
C LEU A 51 -12.38 -5.37 -12.69
N MET A 52 -11.80 -4.23 -12.33
CA MET A 52 -11.73 -3.74 -10.96
C MET A 52 -13.13 -3.58 -10.36
N ARG A 53 -14.02 -2.86 -11.05
CA ARG A 53 -15.40 -2.67 -10.60
C ARG A 53 -16.14 -3.97 -10.37
N GLU A 54 -16.00 -4.93 -11.28
CA GLU A 54 -16.64 -6.24 -11.16
C GLU A 54 -16.07 -7.07 -10.00
N ALA A 55 -14.76 -7.00 -9.75
CA ALA A 55 -14.13 -7.68 -8.64
C ALA A 55 -14.58 -7.11 -7.29
N PHE A 56 -14.64 -5.78 -7.18
CA PHE A 56 -15.15 -5.11 -5.98
C PHE A 56 -16.62 -5.48 -5.73
N ALA A 57 -17.46 -5.47 -6.76
CA ALA A 57 -18.86 -5.87 -6.62
C ALA A 57 -19.02 -7.33 -6.17
N LYS A 58 -18.19 -8.25 -6.67
CA LYS A 58 -18.17 -9.66 -6.25
C LYS A 58 -17.69 -9.84 -4.81
N ALA A 59 -16.81 -8.96 -4.34
CA ALA A 59 -16.34 -8.95 -2.96
C ALA A 59 -17.32 -8.26 -1.97
N GLY A 60 -18.52 -7.86 -2.42
CA GLY A 60 -19.49 -7.13 -1.60
C GLY A 60 -19.30 -5.60 -1.56
N LEU A 61 -18.22 -5.11 -2.10
CA LEU A 61 -17.75 -3.72 -2.04
C LEU A 61 -18.32 -2.86 -3.19
N LYS A 62 -19.62 -2.85 -3.42
CA LYS A 62 -20.26 -2.31 -4.64
C LYS A 62 -19.67 -1.01 -5.16
N ASP A 63 -19.68 0.06 -4.34
CA ASP A 63 -19.26 1.40 -4.73
C ASP A 63 -17.87 1.78 -4.18
N THR A 64 -17.27 0.92 -3.37
CA THR A 64 -15.96 1.16 -2.75
C THR A 64 -14.84 1.29 -3.80
N HIS A 65 -15.02 0.75 -5.01
CA HIS A 65 -14.07 0.97 -6.11
C HIS A 65 -13.94 2.47 -6.48
N LEU A 66 -14.98 3.28 -6.28
CA LEU A 66 -14.92 4.74 -6.50
C LEU A 66 -14.11 5.44 -5.40
N VAL A 67 -14.28 5.00 -4.16
CA VAL A 67 -13.48 5.50 -3.02
C VAL A 67 -12.02 5.12 -3.18
N PHE A 68 -11.77 3.88 -3.63
CA PHE A 68 -10.43 3.40 -3.95
C PHE A 68 -9.78 4.21 -5.09
N ASP A 69 -10.51 4.44 -6.18
CA ASP A 69 -10.04 5.26 -7.30
C ASP A 69 -9.68 6.68 -6.84
N ARG A 70 -10.52 7.30 -6.01
CA ARG A 70 -10.25 8.62 -5.41
C ARG A 70 -9.00 8.59 -4.54
N PHE A 71 -8.85 7.57 -3.67
CA PHE A 71 -7.66 7.42 -2.83
C PHE A 71 -6.39 7.30 -3.68
N MET A 72 -6.38 6.40 -4.66
CA MET A 72 -5.24 6.18 -5.53
C MET A 72 -4.91 7.41 -6.38
N SER A 73 -5.90 8.13 -6.88
CA SER A 73 -5.72 9.36 -7.65
C SER A 73 -5.08 10.47 -6.81
N LEU A 74 -5.60 10.72 -5.60
CA LEU A 74 -5.00 11.71 -4.68
C LEU A 74 -3.59 11.33 -4.27
N PHE A 75 -3.37 10.05 -3.98
CA PHE A 75 -2.06 9.52 -3.61
C PHE A 75 -1.05 9.72 -4.74
N THR A 76 -1.38 9.30 -5.97
CA THR A 76 -0.45 9.35 -7.11
C THR A 76 -0.15 10.78 -7.57
N ILE A 77 -1.12 11.68 -7.56
CA ILE A 77 -0.90 13.11 -7.89
C ILE A 77 0.05 13.77 -6.89
N ALA A 78 0.01 13.35 -5.63
CA ALA A 78 0.83 13.93 -4.57
C ALA A 78 2.20 13.27 -4.42
N LEU A 79 2.52 12.20 -5.16
CA LEU A 79 3.79 11.46 -5.03
C LEU A 79 5.01 12.38 -5.26
N LYS A 80 5.99 12.26 -4.37
CA LYS A 80 7.32 12.89 -4.53
C LYS A 80 8.15 12.21 -5.61
N ARG A 81 7.93 10.91 -5.85
CA ARG A 81 8.61 10.07 -6.85
C ARG A 81 7.62 9.04 -7.38
N PRO A 82 7.70 8.67 -8.66
CA PRO A 82 6.85 7.62 -9.23
C PRO A 82 7.02 6.30 -8.48
N LEU A 83 5.91 5.59 -8.28
CA LEU A 83 5.91 4.22 -7.80
C LEU A 83 5.73 3.27 -8.98
N VAL A 84 6.37 2.10 -8.88
CA VAL A 84 6.27 1.06 -9.89
C VAL A 84 5.58 -0.15 -9.29
N PHE A 85 4.52 -0.60 -9.95
CA PHE A 85 3.76 -1.79 -9.58
C PHE A 85 3.95 -2.88 -10.62
N HIS A 86 3.92 -4.13 -10.19
CA HIS A 86 3.97 -5.27 -11.11
C HIS A 86 2.68 -5.40 -11.93
N ALA A 87 2.72 -6.23 -12.98
CA ALA A 87 1.52 -6.61 -13.71
C ALA A 87 0.54 -7.37 -12.79
N PRO A 88 -0.79 -7.27 -13.05
CA PRO A 88 -1.81 -7.88 -12.17
C PRO A 88 -1.64 -9.38 -11.91
N ASN A 89 -1.10 -10.11 -12.86
CA ASN A 89 -0.89 -11.56 -12.79
C ASN A 89 0.52 -11.98 -12.35
N CYS A 90 1.39 -11.05 -11.96
CA CYS A 90 2.73 -11.36 -11.45
C CYS A 90 2.64 -11.95 -10.04
N SER A 91 3.36 -13.04 -9.77
CA SER A 91 3.46 -13.63 -8.44
C SER A 91 4.41 -12.89 -7.50
N CYS A 92 5.31 -12.05 -8.04
CA CYS A 92 6.27 -11.29 -7.26
C CYS A 92 5.62 -10.16 -6.48
N LEU A 93 6.22 -9.76 -5.35
CA LEU A 93 5.83 -8.59 -4.57
C LEU A 93 6.97 -7.57 -4.53
N SER A 94 6.64 -6.30 -4.73
CA SER A 94 7.55 -5.19 -4.50
C SER A 94 7.37 -4.61 -3.09
N ARG A 95 8.42 -3.91 -2.60
CA ARG A 95 8.31 -3.14 -1.35
C ARG A 95 7.22 -2.08 -1.41
N GLN A 96 6.97 -1.51 -2.58
CA GLN A 96 5.95 -0.49 -2.81
C GLN A 96 4.54 -1.06 -2.71
N GLU A 97 4.34 -2.29 -3.17
CA GLU A 97 3.06 -3.01 -3.01
C GLU A 97 2.81 -3.39 -1.55
N LEU A 98 3.82 -3.89 -0.85
CA LEU A 98 3.74 -4.15 0.59
C LEU A 98 3.51 -2.87 1.41
N PHE A 99 4.08 -1.75 0.98
CA PHE A 99 3.78 -0.44 1.55
C PHE A 99 2.28 -0.10 1.46
N SER A 100 1.64 -0.37 0.33
CA SER A 100 0.19 -0.14 0.15
C SER A 100 -0.64 -0.99 1.13
N VAL A 101 -0.26 -2.25 1.34
CA VAL A 101 -0.90 -3.15 2.33
C VAL A 101 -0.76 -2.57 3.73
N ARG A 102 0.45 -2.22 4.13
CA ARG A 102 0.73 -1.64 5.45
C ARG A 102 -0.02 -0.34 5.68
N LEU A 103 -0.09 0.51 4.68
CA LEU A 103 -0.78 1.80 4.79
C LEU A 103 -2.27 1.61 5.10
N VAL A 104 -2.94 0.71 4.40
CA VAL A 104 -4.36 0.40 4.62
C VAL A 104 -4.56 -0.36 5.94
N ALA A 105 -3.71 -1.33 6.26
CA ALA A 105 -3.76 -2.05 7.53
C ALA A 105 -3.62 -1.13 8.74
N ASN A 106 -2.68 -0.16 8.69
CA ASN A 106 -2.53 0.83 9.75
C ASN A 106 -3.78 1.70 9.91
N ALA A 107 -4.43 2.08 8.80
CA ALA A 107 -5.67 2.84 8.84
C ALA A 107 -6.85 2.03 9.40
N GLN A 108 -6.93 0.72 9.09
CA GLN A 108 -7.96 -0.18 9.66
C GLN A 108 -7.79 -0.41 11.17
N ASN A 109 -6.57 -0.41 11.67
CA ASN A 109 -6.24 -0.67 13.06
C ASN A 109 -6.11 0.61 13.91
N ASP A 110 -6.65 1.74 13.45
CA ASP A 110 -6.58 3.05 14.11
C ASP A 110 -5.15 3.54 14.41
N MET A 111 -4.15 2.98 13.73
CA MET A 111 -2.75 3.39 13.85
C MET A 111 -2.47 4.64 12.99
N LEU A 112 -3.27 5.68 13.21
CA LEU A 112 -3.22 6.91 12.41
C LEU A 112 -1.86 7.60 12.38
N PRO A 113 -1.08 7.69 13.49
CA PRO A 113 0.27 8.26 13.44
C PRO A 113 1.20 7.48 12.51
N CYS A 114 1.09 6.15 12.47
CA CYS A 114 1.88 5.31 11.58
C CYS A 114 1.45 5.49 10.11
N ALA A 115 0.14 5.50 9.85
CA ALA A 115 -0.39 5.76 8.50
C ALA A 115 0.03 7.15 8.00
N LEU A 116 -0.02 8.17 8.85
CA LEU A 116 0.40 9.53 8.53
C LEU A 116 1.89 9.59 8.21
N GLY A 117 2.76 9.05 9.05
CA GLY A 117 4.21 9.01 8.83
C GLY A 117 4.56 8.27 7.52
N ASN A 118 3.85 7.19 7.23
CA ASN A 118 3.98 6.46 5.98
C ASN A 118 3.62 7.33 4.77
N LEU A 119 2.50 8.05 4.81
CA LEU A 119 2.11 8.97 3.73
C LEU A 119 3.13 10.10 3.55
N GLU A 120 3.55 10.76 4.63
CA GLU A 120 4.52 11.86 4.60
C GLU A 120 5.86 11.45 3.97
N THR A 121 6.22 10.18 4.04
CA THR A 121 7.42 9.66 3.38
C THR A 121 7.31 9.72 1.86
N TYR A 122 6.16 9.41 1.30
CA TYR A 122 5.98 9.21 -0.13
C TYR A 122 5.35 10.39 -0.86
N ILE A 123 4.51 11.21 -0.18
CA ILE A 123 3.76 12.29 -0.82
C ILE A 123 4.13 13.66 -0.28
N ALA A 124 3.85 14.69 -1.09
CA ALA A 124 4.03 16.09 -0.71
C ALA A 124 3.06 16.48 0.43
N ALA A 125 3.48 17.37 1.31
CA ALA A 125 2.72 17.78 2.49
C ALA A 125 1.30 18.28 2.17
N THR A 126 1.14 18.98 1.04
CA THR A 126 -0.15 19.48 0.57
C THR A 126 -1.16 18.37 0.22
N GLY A 127 -0.66 17.19 -0.15
CA GLY A 127 -1.46 16.02 -0.50
C GLY A 127 -1.84 15.14 0.70
N VAL A 128 -1.15 15.28 1.84
CA VAL A 128 -1.29 14.36 2.98
C VAL A 128 -2.72 14.32 3.51
N ARG A 129 -3.30 15.48 3.81
CA ARG A 129 -4.65 15.55 4.39
C ARG A 129 -5.75 14.98 3.49
N PRO A 130 -5.87 15.39 2.21
CA PRO A 130 -6.90 14.83 1.33
C PRO A 130 -6.70 13.33 1.08
N THR A 131 -5.46 12.86 0.92
CA THR A 131 -5.16 11.44 0.75
C THR A 131 -5.50 10.64 2.00
N MET A 132 -5.18 11.15 3.19
CA MET A 132 -5.52 10.49 4.46
C MET A 132 -7.03 10.34 4.64
N ASN A 133 -7.82 11.36 4.30
CA ASN A 133 -9.27 11.28 4.39
C ASN A 133 -9.82 10.18 3.46
N ALA A 134 -9.34 10.12 2.22
CA ALA A 134 -9.74 9.09 1.27
C ALA A 134 -9.27 7.68 1.69
N LEU A 135 -8.06 7.57 2.26
CA LEU A 135 -7.53 6.32 2.83
C LEU A 135 -8.43 5.81 3.96
N MET A 136 -8.81 6.69 4.89
CA MET A 136 -9.66 6.32 6.02
C MET A 136 -11.02 5.81 5.57
N GLU A 137 -11.66 6.50 4.62
CA GLU A 137 -12.94 6.09 4.05
C GLU A 137 -12.83 4.71 3.38
N PHE A 138 -11.81 4.52 2.53
CA PHE A 138 -11.53 3.25 1.87
C PHE A 138 -11.28 2.12 2.86
N SER A 139 -10.43 2.35 3.86
CA SER A 139 -10.09 1.37 4.90
C SER A 139 -11.30 0.94 5.72
N GLN A 140 -12.19 1.88 6.05
CA GLN A 140 -13.42 1.61 6.78
C GLN A 140 -14.41 0.81 5.93
N ASP A 141 -14.51 1.09 4.63
CA ASP A 141 -15.38 0.33 3.73
C ASP A 141 -14.91 -1.13 3.63
N PHE A 142 -13.59 -1.36 3.47
CA PHE A 142 -13.01 -2.70 3.50
C PHE A 142 -13.33 -3.43 4.81
N ALA A 143 -13.09 -2.78 5.95
CA ALA A 143 -13.33 -3.37 7.25
C ALA A 143 -14.82 -3.69 7.48
N ARG A 144 -15.72 -2.85 7.02
CA ARG A 144 -17.17 -3.05 7.14
C ARG A 144 -17.66 -4.29 6.41
N GLU A 145 -17.05 -4.60 5.27
CA GLU A 145 -17.36 -5.81 4.49
C GLU A 145 -16.50 -7.02 4.91
N GLY A 146 -15.79 -6.92 6.04
CA GLY A 146 -14.99 -8.02 6.60
C GLY A 146 -13.67 -8.28 5.89
N ILE A 147 -13.22 -7.37 5.03
CA ILE A 147 -11.90 -7.45 4.38
C ILE A 147 -10.89 -6.77 5.30
N LEU A 148 -10.28 -7.57 6.17
CA LEU A 148 -9.29 -7.13 7.14
C LEU A 148 -7.90 -7.50 6.66
N LEU A 149 -7.02 -6.50 6.58
CA LEU A 149 -5.64 -6.69 6.18
C LEU A 149 -4.78 -7.10 7.38
N GLU A 150 -3.83 -7.99 7.12
CA GLU A 150 -2.84 -8.37 8.12
C GLU A 150 -1.80 -7.27 8.29
N GLN A 151 -1.28 -7.14 9.51
CA GLN A 151 -0.15 -6.24 9.75
C GLN A 151 1.12 -6.88 9.18
N VAL A 152 1.62 -6.32 8.10
CA VAL A 152 2.92 -6.72 7.55
C VAL A 152 4.01 -6.10 8.42
N PRO A 153 4.96 -6.90 8.97
CA PRO A 153 6.07 -6.40 9.76
C PRO A 153 6.83 -5.27 9.04
N ASP A 154 7.41 -4.36 9.82
CA ASP A 154 8.23 -3.30 9.24
C ASP A 154 9.40 -3.90 8.46
N LEU A 155 9.48 -3.55 7.19
CA LEU A 155 10.62 -3.86 6.36
C LEU A 155 11.81 -3.04 6.85
N GLU A 156 12.51 -3.53 7.87
CA GLU A 156 13.76 -2.93 8.34
C GLU A 156 14.83 -3.06 7.25
N GLY A 157 14.81 -2.14 6.31
CA GLY A 157 15.89 -1.93 5.35
C GLY A 157 16.52 -0.57 5.59
N PRO A 158 17.78 -0.33 5.15
CA PRO A 158 18.53 0.89 5.42
C PRO A 158 17.86 2.19 4.92
N GLU A 159 16.79 2.10 4.15
CA GLU A 159 16.02 3.26 3.68
C GLU A 159 14.87 3.68 4.61
N ASN A 160 14.56 2.92 5.67
CA ASN A 160 13.42 3.19 6.54
C ASN A 160 13.82 3.57 7.97
N LYS A 161 14.96 4.25 8.12
CA LYS A 161 15.34 4.89 9.39
C LYS A 161 14.63 6.23 9.60
N PHE A 162 13.30 6.26 9.46
CA PHE A 162 12.53 7.35 10.02
C PHE A 162 12.02 6.93 11.41
N ARG A 163 12.87 7.04 12.42
CA ARG A 163 12.43 7.11 13.81
C ARG A 163 11.81 8.49 14.02
N PRO A 164 10.57 8.62 14.47
CA PRO A 164 10.07 9.89 14.96
C PRO A 164 10.87 10.25 16.22
N GLY A 165 11.82 11.16 16.08
CA GLY A 165 12.68 11.62 17.19
C GLY A 165 14.08 12.09 16.84
N ALA A 166 14.56 11.89 15.60
CA ALA A 166 15.91 12.32 15.21
C ALA A 166 15.88 13.55 14.28
N LEU A 167 15.14 14.59 14.67
CA LEU A 167 15.33 15.93 14.10
C LEU A 167 16.37 16.69 14.94
N ARG A 168 17.67 16.36 14.74
CA ARG A 168 18.79 17.28 15.03
C ARG A 168 20.04 16.80 14.31
N GLY A 169 20.48 17.58 13.31
CA GLY A 169 21.87 17.65 12.86
C GLY A 169 22.19 16.81 11.62
N ASP A 170 22.46 17.55 10.61
CA ASP A 170 23.33 17.39 9.46
C ASP A 170 22.66 17.33 8.09
N MET A 171 22.43 18.55 7.60
CA MET A 171 22.37 18.80 6.17
C MET A 171 23.81 18.77 5.62
N ALA A 172 24.22 17.70 5.01
CA ALA A 172 25.44 17.65 4.21
C ALA A 172 25.17 16.88 2.92
N ASN A 173 25.15 17.65 1.83
CA ASN A 173 25.54 17.33 0.45
C ASN A 173 25.32 15.89 -0.05
N VAL A 174 24.35 15.71 -0.93
CA VAL A 174 24.42 14.69 -1.98
C VAL A 174 24.34 15.38 -3.35
N THR A 175 25.48 15.45 -4.00
CA THR A 175 25.67 15.88 -5.38
C THR A 175 25.15 14.79 -6.31
N VAL A 176 24.29 15.17 -7.24
CA VAL A 176 23.81 14.35 -8.35
C VAL A 176 24.88 14.29 -9.44
N HIS A 177 25.24 13.10 -9.88
CA HIS A 177 25.82 12.84 -11.20
C HIS A 177 24.87 12.02 -12.02
#